data_73b826640b9d1c4879571121572850bb
#
_entry.id   73b826640b9d1c4879571121572850bb
#
_cell.length_a   1.000
_cell.length_b   1.000
_cell.length_c   1.000
_cell.angle_alpha   90.00
_cell.angle_beta   90.00
_cell.angle_gamma   90.00
#
_symmetry.space_group_name_H-M   'P 1'
#
loop_
_entity.id
_entity.type
_entity.pdbx_description
1 polymer ?
#
loop_
_entity_poly.entity_id
_entity_poly.type
_entity_poly.pdbx_seq_one_letter_code
_entity_poly.pdbx_strand_id
1 'polypeptide(L)'
;MERLSWYPRLRQAGNARRVVIAAVTTLALAVVAAVGMAATSATPNGCPTNKSLKTAPIAELTPPARLQIDAFDVLSGPIDEQTRSFTLKVRIGSTCSVDIKGASVYVTAVPYNQFDVPDEELTGDDGTTILVFHRAANFPASDQQQQLTLFIRATKPGEDPLAGVSTRRLVAVNFGS
;
A
#
# COMPACT_ATOMS: atom_id res chain seq x y z
N MET A 1 22.34 39.33 -40.81
CA MET A 1 21.26 40.28 -41.02
C MET A 1 20.04 39.69 -40.36
N GLU A 2 19.42 40.18 -39.34
CA GLU A 2 19.47 41.44 -38.58
C GLU A 2 19.10 41.14 -37.12
N ARG A 3 19.73 41.89 -36.24
CA ARG A 3 19.47 42.00 -34.81
C ARG A 3 18.12 42.68 -34.60
N LEU A 4 17.41 42.34 -33.55
CA LEU A 4 16.65 43.36 -32.80
C LEU A 4 16.50 42.94 -31.34
N SER A 5 17.27 43.61 -30.52
CA SER A 5 17.22 43.75 -29.07
C SER A 5 16.05 44.65 -28.67
N TRP A 6 15.25 44.23 -27.70
CA TRP A 6 14.36 45.14 -26.98
C TRP A 6 14.39 44.85 -25.49
N TYR A 7 15.18 45.62 -24.74
CA TYR A 7 15.02 45.81 -23.29
C TYR A 7 14.32 47.14 -23.03
N PRO A 8 13.25 47.21 -22.23
CA PRO A 8 12.86 48.46 -21.59
C PRO A 8 13.45 48.56 -20.17
N ARG A 9 14.18 49.65 -19.99
CA ARG A 9 14.65 50.16 -18.69
C ARG A 9 13.43 50.58 -17.85
N LEU A 10 13.31 50.12 -16.64
CA LEU A 10 12.43 50.68 -15.64
C LEU A 10 13.22 51.65 -14.75
N ARG A 11 12.73 52.87 -14.74
CA ARG A 11 13.23 54.00 -13.94
C ARG A 11 12.90 53.78 -12.46
N GLN A 12 13.88 54.03 -11.63
CA GLN A 12 13.71 54.34 -10.22
C GLN A 12 13.00 55.68 -10.05
N ALA A 13 11.96 55.70 -9.22
CA ALA A 13 11.45 56.91 -8.59
C ALA A 13 11.27 56.65 -7.11
N GLY A 14 12.11 57.28 -6.32
CA GLY A 14 12.02 57.28 -4.87
C GLY A 14 10.84 58.10 -4.37
N ASN A 15 10.26 57.67 -3.26
CA ASN A 15 9.58 58.59 -2.35
C ASN A 15 9.64 58.02 -0.92
N ALA A 16 10.42 58.71 -0.14
CA ALA A 16 10.48 58.59 1.29
C ALA A 16 9.16 59.07 1.90
N ARG A 17 8.45 58.21 2.60
CA ARG A 17 7.48 58.60 3.61
C ARG A 17 7.71 57.85 4.90
N ARG A 18 8.19 58.59 5.88
CA ARG A 18 8.24 58.22 7.29
C ARG A 18 6.82 57.91 7.76
N VAL A 19 6.58 56.71 8.23
CA VAL A 19 5.38 56.37 9.02
C VAL A 19 5.81 55.69 10.28
N VAL A 20 5.37 56.27 11.33
CA VAL A 20 5.49 56.04 12.75
C VAL A 20 5.27 54.59 13.14
N ILE A 21 6.19 54.06 13.94
CA ILE A 21 6.13 52.74 14.58
C ILE A 21 5.10 52.84 15.70
N ALA A 22 4.02 52.10 15.57
CA ALA A 22 3.18 51.72 16.69
C ALA A 22 3.50 50.24 17.01
N ALA A 23 4.23 50.04 18.11
CA ALA A 23 4.50 48.72 18.66
C ALA A 23 3.22 48.13 19.26
N VAL A 24 2.61 47.18 18.59
CA VAL A 24 1.59 46.33 19.17
C VAL A 24 2.25 44.97 19.45
N THR A 25 2.63 44.80 20.69
CA THR A 25 3.05 43.50 21.24
C THR A 25 1.85 42.56 21.31
N THR A 26 1.59 41.82 20.26
CA THR A 26 0.69 40.65 20.31
C THR A 26 1.44 39.47 20.89
N LEU A 27 1.09 39.14 22.14
CA LEU A 27 1.49 37.93 22.83
C LEU A 27 0.87 36.74 22.08
N ALA A 28 1.60 36.12 21.16
CA ALA A 28 1.20 34.87 20.52
C ALA A 28 1.39 33.74 21.52
N LEU A 29 0.28 33.31 22.15
CA LEU A 29 0.23 32.02 22.87
C LEU A 29 0.45 30.92 21.84
N ALA A 30 1.67 30.39 21.76
CA ALA A 30 1.96 29.15 21.05
C ALA A 30 1.34 27.99 21.85
N VAL A 31 0.14 27.58 21.47
CA VAL A 31 -0.41 26.29 21.85
C VAL A 31 0.38 25.26 21.07
N VAL A 32 1.44 24.74 21.69
CA VAL A 32 2.11 23.52 21.24
C VAL A 32 1.12 22.38 21.49
N ALA A 33 0.36 22.02 20.44
CA ALA A 33 -0.34 20.77 20.41
C ALA A 33 0.74 19.68 20.40
N ALA A 34 1.05 19.14 21.58
CA ALA A 34 1.80 17.90 21.72
C ALA A 34 0.95 16.81 21.06
N VAL A 35 1.17 16.55 19.78
CA VAL A 35 0.75 15.32 19.15
C VAL A 35 1.56 14.23 19.85
N GLY A 36 0.94 13.64 20.86
CA GLY A 36 1.48 12.48 21.55
C GLY A 36 1.65 11.37 20.50
N MET A 37 2.84 11.24 19.94
CA MET A 37 3.25 9.99 19.29
C MET A 37 3.23 8.96 20.42
N ALA A 38 2.13 8.18 20.49
CA ALA A 38 2.11 6.98 21.27
C ALA A 38 3.26 6.12 20.76
N ALA A 39 4.36 6.11 21.49
CA ALA A 39 5.46 5.19 21.25
C ALA A 39 4.87 3.79 21.44
N THR A 40 4.54 3.12 20.35
CA THR A 40 4.16 1.72 20.34
C THR A 40 5.35 0.97 20.90
N SER A 41 5.21 0.44 22.10
CA SER A 41 6.23 -0.37 22.76
C SER A 41 6.43 -1.64 21.93
N ALA A 42 7.41 -1.64 21.04
CA ALA A 42 7.77 -2.82 20.27
C ALA A 42 8.25 -3.89 21.24
N THR A 43 7.64 -5.06 21.19
CA THR A 43 8.13 -6.22 21.92
C THR A 43 9.47 -6.67 21.31
N PRO A 44 10.39 -7.31 22.08
CA PRO A 44 11.66 -7.79 21.55
C PRO A 44 11.53 -8.69 20.31
N ASN A 45 10.37 -9.34 20.16
CA ASN A 45 10.07 -10.23 19.03
C ASN A 45 9.37 -9.54 17.86
N GLY A 46 9.16 -8.21 17.93
CA GLY A 46 8.45 -7.45 16.89
C GLY A 46 6.95 -7.75 16.79
N CYS A 47 6.39 -8.53 17.70
CA CYS A 47 4.99 -8.92 17.72
C CYS A 47 4.13 -7.88 18.44
N PRO A 48 2.82 -7.80 18.08
CA PRO A 48 1.85 -6.97 18.78
C PRO A 48 1.82 -7.29 20.29
N THR A 49 1.66 -6.25 21.10
CA THR A 49 1.73 -6.36 22.56
C THR A 49 0.55 -7.13 23.13
N ASN A 50 -0.61 -7.01 22.52
CA ASN A 50 -1.84 -7.69 22.95
C ASN A 50 -2.03 -9.02 22.22
N LYS A 51 -1.49 -10.09 22.79
CA LYS A 51 -1.59 -11.48 22.26
C LYS A 51 -3.00 -12.09 22.35
N SER A 52 -3.93 -11.44 23.05
CA SER A 52 -5.32 -11.90 23.15
C SER A 52 -6.17 -11.50 21.95
N LEU A 53 -5.67 -10.65 21.09
CA LEU A 53 -6.36 -10.22 19.88
C LEU A 53 -6.21 -11.30 18.79
N LYS A 54 -7.33 -11.63 18.15
CA LYS A 54 -7.33 -12.49 16.98
C LYS A 54 -6.72 -11.79 15.78
N THR A 55 -6.87 -10.45 15.71
CA THR A 55 -6.37 -9.57 14.66
C THR A 55 -5.67 -8.38 15.28
N ALA A 56 -4.50 -8.01 14.75
CA ALA A 56 -3.72 -6.86 15.19
C ALA A 56 -3.51 -5.85 14.05
N PRO A 57 -3.40 -4.54 14.34
CA PRO A 57 -3.07 -3.55 13.33
C PRO A 57 -1.62 -3.71 12.84
N ILE A 58 -1.39 -3.52 11.54
CA ILE A 58 -0.06 -3.63 10.91
C ILE A 58 0.97 -2.68 11.55
N ALA A 59 0.52 -1.55 12.11
CA ALA A 59 1.38 -0.57 12.77
C ALA A 59 2.17 -1.16 13.95
N GLU A 60 1.60 -2.17 14.63
CA GLU A 60 2.23 -2.83 15.78
C GLU A 60 3.22 -3.93 15.37
N LEU A 61 3.24 -4.34 14.11
CA LEU A 61 4.18 -5.35 13.61
C LEU A 61 5.51 -4.68 13.24
N THR A 62 6.61 -5.18 13.80
CA THR A 62 7.96 -4.68 13.54
C THR A 62 8.95 -5.84 13.37
N PRO A 63 10.05 -5.66 12.63
CA PRO A 63 11.09 -6.69 12.61
C PRO A 63 11.58 -7.08 14.02
N PRO A 64 11.88 -8.37 14.28
CA PRO A 64 12.04 -9.47 13.31
C PRO A 64 10.76 -10.17 12.88
N ALA A 65 9.59 -9.80 13.44
CA ALA A 65 8.31 -10.35 12.98
C ALA A 65 8.05 -10.02 11.50
N ARG A 66 7.29 -10.88 10.83
CA ARG A 66 6.98 -10.74 9.39
C ARG A 66 5.53 -11.05 9.10
N LEU A 67 5.02 -10.45 8.03
CA LEU A 67 3.76 -10.84 7.45
C LEU A 67 3.82 -12.27 6.88
N GLN A 68 2.68 -12.93 6.85
CA GLN A 68 2.50 -14.25 6.21
C GLN A 68 1.23 -14.22 5.36
N ILE A 69 1.27 -14.91 4.22
CA ILE A 69 0.08 -15.19 3.40
C ILE A 69 -0.45 -16.53 3.86
N ASP A 70 -1.44 -16.51 4.74
CA ASP A 70 -1.94 -17.71 5.43
C ASP A 70 -2.89 -18.51 4.55
N ALA A 71 -3.79 -17.82 3.83
CA ALA A 71 -4.73 -18.45 2.94
C ALA A 71 -5.06 -17.56 1.73
N PHE A 72 -5.51 -18.21 0.65
CA PHE A 72 -6.12 -17.56 -0.49
C PHE A 72 -7.21 -18.47 -1.06
N ASP A 73 -8.32 -17.87 -1.49
CA ASP A 73 -9.47 -18.59 -2.02
C ASP A 73 -10.02 -17.87 -3.26
N VAL A 74 -10.33 -18.62 -4.31
CA VAL A 74 -11.06 -18.11 -5.48
C VAL A 74 -12.54 -18.22 -5.21
N LEU A 75 -13.22 -17.10 -4.98
CA LEU A 75 -14.63 -17.05 -4.58
C LEU A 75 -15.61 -17.24 -5.73
N SER A 76 -15.19 -16.95 -6.96
CA SER A 76 -16.04 -16.99 -8.17
C SER A 76 -16.22 -18.39 -8.78
N GLY A 77 -15.68 -19.43 -8.13
CA GLY A 77 -15.63 -20.77 -8.67
C GLY A 77 -14.34 -21.08 -9.43
N PRO A 78 -14.27 -22.22 -10.14
CA PRO A 78 -13.08 -22.62 -10.87
C PRO A 78 -12.76 -21.61 -11.98
N ILE A 79 -11.47 -21.40 -12.22
CA ILE A 79 -10.97 -20.62 -13.35
C ILE A 79 -10.82 -21.56 -14.55
N ASP A 80 -11.32 -21.15 -15.70
CA ASP A 80 -11.23 -21.88 -16.97
C ASP A 80 -10.82 -20.91 -18.12
N GLU A 81 -10.65 -21.45 -19.31
CA GLU A 81 -10.29 -20.68 -20.51
C GLU A 81 -11.32 -19.61 -20.87
N GLN A 82 -12.56 -19.72 -20.42
CA GLN A 82 -13.66 -18.80 -20.72
C GLN A 82 -13.85 -17.77 -19.62
N THR A 83 -13.12 -17.89 -18.50
CA THR A 83 -13.22 -17.00 -17.35
C THR A 83 -12.89 -15.56 -17.76
N ARG A 84 -13.86 -14.66 -17.59
CA ARG A 84 -13.70 -13.22 -17.90
C ARG A 84 -13.27 -12.40 -16.70
N SER A 85 -13.64 -12.86 -15.51
CA SER A 85 -13.26 -12.22 -14.25
C SER A 85 -13.30 -13.26 -13.14
N PHE A 86 -12.48 -13.06 -12.12
CA PHE A 86 -12.55 -13.85 -10.89
C PHE A 86 -12.29 -12.98 -9.67
N THR A 87 -12.74 -13.44 -8.52
CA THR A 87 -12.57 -12.78 -7.23
C THR A 87 -11.68 -13.63 -6.35
N LEU A 88 -10.61 -13.02 -5.85
CA LEU A 88 -9.64 -13.66 -4.96
C LEU A 88 -9.79 -13.07 -3.56
N LYS A 89 -9.98 -13.91 -2.56
CA LYS A 89 -9.87 -13.56 -1.15
C LYS A 89 -8.49 -13.97 -0.64
N VAL A 90 -7.78 -13.04 0.01
CA VAL A 90 -6.46 -13.29 0.60
C VAL A 90 -6.53 -13.01 2.10
N ARG A 91 -5.95 -13.90 2.92
CA ARG A 91 -5.78 -13.69 4.36
C ARG A 91 -4.31 -13.47 4.67
N ILE A 92 -4.05 -12.39 5.40
CA ILE A 92 -2.72 -12.00 5.85
C ILE A 92 -2.64 -12.14 7.37
N GLY A 93 -1.74 -12.99 7.80
CA GLY A 93 -1.34 -13.12 9.19
C GLY A 93 0.10 -12.68 9.42
N SER A 94 0.67 -13.16 10.49
CA SER A 94 2.05 -12.85 10.89
C SER A 94 2.74 -14.04 11.53
N THR A 95 4.06 -14.00 11.59
CA THR A 95 4.88 -14.97 12.36
C THR A 95 4.53 -14.97 13.85
N CYS A 96 3.71 -14.03 14.31
CA CYS A 96 3.18 -13.95 15.67
C CYS A 96 1.87 -14.72 15.87
N SER A 97 1.39 -15.45 14.85
CA SER A 97 0.13 -16.21 14.84
C SER A 97 -1.11 -15.36 15.10
N VAL A 98 -1.12 -14.12 14.60
CA VAL A 98 -2.27 -13.22 14.61
C VAL A 98 -2.54 -12.75 13.19
N ASP A 99 -3.82 -12.59 12.84
CA ASP A 99 -4.25 -11.96 11.60
C ASP A 99 -3.88 -10.46 11.60
N ILE A 100 -3.59 -9.89 10.43
CA ILE A 100 -3.12 -8.49 10.34
C ILE A 100 -4.10 -7.62 9.58
N LYS A 101 -4.60 -6.57 10.26
CA LYS A 101 -5.40 -5.50 9.67
C LYS A 101 -4.51 -4.40 9.11
N GLY A 102 -4.90 -3.85 7.94
CA GLY A 102 -4.24 -2.69 7.31
C GLY A 102 -2.95 -3.03 6.57
N ALA A 103 -2.67 -4.32 6.31
CA ALA A 103 -1.60 -4.71 5.40
C ALA A 103 -2.04 -4.43 3.96
N SER A 104 -1.17 -3.80 3.15
CA SER A 104 -1.39 -3.60 1.71
C SER A 104 -1.10 -4.88 0.96
N VAL A 105 -2.05 -5.35 0.15
CA VAL A 105 -1.96 -6.58 -0.63
C VAL A 105 -1.96 -6.25 -2.11
N TYR A 106 -0.92 -6.67 -2.80
CA TYR A 106 -0.75 -6.61 -4.23
C TYR A 106 -0.77 -8.01 -4.82
N VAL A 107 -1.51 -8.22 -5.92
CA VAL A 107 -1.55 -9.50 -6.62
C VAL A 107 -1.48 -9.28 -8.12
N THR A 108 -0.70 -10.12 -8.80
CA THR A 108 -0.63 -10.14 -10.27
C THR A 108 -0.50 -11.56 -10.80
N ALA A 109 -1.02 -11.80 -12.01
CA ALA A 109 -0.84 -13.08 -12.71
C ALA A 109 0.58 -13.20 -13.31
N VAL A 110 1.10 -14.41 -13.36
CA VAL A 110 2.41 -14.74 -13.97
C VAL A 110 2.22 -15.90 -14.95
N PRO A 111 2.57 -15.75 -16.24
CA PRO A 111 3.10 -14.56 -16.94
C PRO A 111 2.15 -13.36 -16.86
N TYR A 112 2.72 -12.16 -17.04
CA TYR A 112 1.95 -10.92 -17.00
C TYR A 112 0.93 -10.81 -18.14
N ASN A 113 -0.03 -9.90 -18.00
CA ASN A 113 -1.06 -9.57 -18.99
C ASN A 113 -2.09 -10.70 -19.26
N GLN A 114 -2.22 -11.67 -18.36
CA GLN A 114 -3.33 -12.62 -18.41
C GLN A 114 -4.61 -12.04 -17.81
N PHE A 115 -4.44 -11.27 -16.74
CA PHE A 115 -5.50 -10.49 -16.09
C PHE A 115 -4.98 -9.10 -15.77
N ASP A 116 -5.88 -8.13 -15.72
CA ASP A 116 -5.55 -6.79 -15.26
C ASP A 116 -5.13 -6.85 -13.80
N VAL A 117 -4.15 -6.02 -13.44
CA VAL A 117 -3.68 -5.92 -12.06
C VAL A 117 -4.65 -5.02 -11.29
N PRO A 118 -5.36 -5.53 -10.28
CA PRO A 118 -6.21 -4.68 -9.46
C PRO A 118 -5.38 -3.71 -8.62
N ASP A 119 -6.01 -2.64 -8.15
CA ASP A 119 -5.39 -1.74 -7.18
C ASP A 119 -4.99 -2.50 -5.90
N GLU A 120 -3.97 -2.00 -5.21
CA GLU A 120 -3.58 -2.56 -3.91
C GLU A 120 -4.69 -2.30 -2.88
N GLU A 121 -5.08 -3.35 -2.17
CA GLU A 121 -6.15 -3.30 -1.18
C GLU A 121 -5.62 -3.56 0.24
N LEU A 122 -6.21 -2.89 1.21
CA LEU A 122 -5.85 -3.09 2.61
C LEU A 122 -6.66 -4.22 3.23
N THR A 123 -6.02 -5.03 4.08
CA THR A 123 -6.73 -6.05 4.86
C THR A 123 -7.66 -5.42 5.90
N GLY A 124 -8.85 -5.99 6.04
CA GLY A 124 -9.89 -5.59 6.98
C GLY A 124 -9.66 -6.08 8.41
N ASP A 125 -10.71 -5.95 9.24
CA ASP A 125 -10.69 -6.29 10.65
C ASP A 125 -10.49 -7.79 10.95
N ASP A 126 -10.68 -8.65 9.95
CA ASP A 126 -10.46 -10.09 10.00
C ASP A 126 -9.14 -10.53 9.35
N GLY A 127 -8.27 -9.57 9.00
CA GLY A 127 -7.02 -9.84 8.29
C GLY A 127 -7.18 -10.24 6.84
N THR A 128 -8.39 -10.10 6.25
CA THR A 128 -8.64 -10.49 4.87
C THR A 128 -8.85 -9.29 3.96
N THR A 129 -8.59 -9.49 2.65
CA THR A 129 -8.96 -8.56 1.58
C THR A 129 -9.50 -9.32 0.38
N ILE A 130 -10.24 -8.63 -0.48
CA ILE A 130 -10.86 -9.18 -1.69
C ILE A 130 -10.40 -8.36 -2.88
N LEU A 131 -9.89 -9.05 -3.92
CA LEU A 131 -9.42 -8.44 -5.15
C LEU A 131 -10.21 -9.02 -6.32
N VAL A 132 -10.61 -8.16 -7.26
CA VAL A 132 -11.33 -8.55 -8.47
C VAL A 132 -10.41 -8.42 -9.67
N PHE A 133 -10.29 -9.49 -10.44
CA PHE A 133 -9.47 -9.57 -11.63
C PHE A 133 -10.35 -9.62 -12.87
N HIS A 134 -9.98 -8.86 -13.91
CA HIS A 134 -10.61 -8.92 -15.22
C HIS A 134 -9.64 -9.50 -16.23
N ARG A 135 -10.17 -10.33 -17.14
CA ARG A 135 -9.37 -10.97 -18.18
C ARG A 135 -8.71 -9.92 -19.08
N ALA A 136 -7.42 -10.08 -19.29
CA ALA A 136 -6.63 -9.33 -20.28
C ALA A 136 -6.46 -10.15 -21.58
N ALA A 137 -5.71 -9.60 -22.53
CA ALA A 137 -5.60 -10.17 -23.87
C ALA A 137 -4.83 -11.51 -23.94
N ASN A 138 -3.96 -11.77 -22.96
CA ASN A 138 -3.04 -12.92 -23.00
C ASN A 138 -3.48 -14.09 -22.11
N PHE A 139 -4.77 -14.24 -21.85
CA PHE A 139 -5.28 -15.40 -21.10
C PHE A 139 -6.13 -16.32 -21.99
N PRO A 140 -5.87 -17.64 -21.97
CA PRO A 140 -4.73 -18.30 -21.34
C PRO A 140 -3.41 -17.94 -22.06
N ALA A 141 -2.27 -18.01 -21.37
CA ALA A 141 -0.96 -17.68 -21.94
C ALA A 141 -0.50 -18.68 -23.03
N SER A 142 -1.08 -19.89 -23.01
CA SER A 142 -0.92 -20.92 -24.05
C SER A 142 -2.09 -21.90 -23.99
N ASP A 143 -2.36 -22.59 -25.10
CA ASP A 143 -3.41 -23.63 -25.19
C ASP A 143 -3.14 -24.83 -24.27
N GLN A 144 -1.96 -24.94 -23.69
CA GLN A 144 -1.57 -26.03 -22.75
C GLN A 144 -1.57 -25.57 -21.29
N GLN A 145 -1.97 -24.32 -21.03
CA GLN A 145 -1.97 -23.81 -19.67
C GLN A 145 -3.06 -24.49 -18.83
N GLN A 146 -2.64 -25.22 -17.78
CA GLN A 146 -3.54 -25.93 -16.88
C GLN A 146 -3.72 -25.26 -15.52
N GLN A 147 -2.99 -24.19 -15.24
CA GLN A 147 -3.06 -23.44 -14.00
C GLN A 147 -2.70 -21.97 -14.18
N LEU A 148 -3.31 -21.15 -13.37
CA LEU A 148 -2.97 -19.73 -13.24
C LEU A 148 -2.00 -19.57 -12.05
N THR A 149 -0.83 -19.02 -12.29
CA THR A 149 0.09 -18.67 -11.22
C THR A 149 -0.13 -17.22 -10.82
N LEU A 150 -0.30 -16.97 -9.53
CA LEU A 150 -0.45 -15.64 -8.96
C LEU A 150 0.76 -15.30 -8.08
N PHE A 151 1.32 -14.13 -8.28
CA PHE A 151 2.28 -13.52 -7.36
C PHE A 151 1.52 -12.66 -6.38
N ILE A 152 1.59 -12.99 -5.09
CA ILE A 152 0.97 -12.25 -3.99
C ILE A 152 2.07 -11.61 -3.16
N ARG A 153 1.93 -10.32 -2.88
CA ARG A 153 2.80 -9.56 -1.98
C ARG A 153 1.97 -8.86 -0.93
N ALA A 154 2.39 -8.93 0.33
CA ALA A 154 1.82 -8.14 1.41
C ALA A 154 2.89 -7.27 2.06
N THR A 155 2.58 -6.00 2.29
CA THR A 155 3.51 -4.99 2.80
C THR A 155 2.85 -4.11 3.85
N LYS A 156 3.66 -3.45 4.66
CA LYS A 156 3.20 -2.35 5.52
C LYS A 156 3.16 -1.07 4.68
N PRO A 157 2.01 -0.36 4.63
CA PRO A 157 1.90 0.88 3.87
C PRO A 157 3.02 1.86 4.22
N GLY A 158 3.67 2.41 3.18
CA GLY A 158 4.76 3.37 3.35
C GLY A 158 6.14 2.77 3.63
N GLU A 159 6.27 1.43 3.80
CA GLU A 159 7.56 0.74 3.88
C GLU A 159 8.00 0.23 2.51
N ASP A 160 9.32 0.01 2.36
CA ASP A 160 9.88 -0.63 1.17
C ASP A 160 9.30 -2.04 1.03
N PRO A 161 8.69 -2.38 -0.13
CA PRO A 161 8.12 -3.71 -0.39
C PRO A 161 9.10 -4.88 -0.27
N LEU A 162 10.40 -4.62 -0.29
CA LEU A 162 11.45 -5.63 -0.19
C LEU A 162 12.10 -5.71 1.19
N ALA A 163 11.72 -4.81 2.10
CA ALA A 163 12.30 -4.69 3.44
C ALA A 163 11.23 -4.81 4.55
N GLY A 164 11.64 -4.57 5.78
CA GLY A 164 10.73 -4.52 6.93
C GLY A 164 10.03 -5.83 7.20
N VAL A 165 8.71 -5.76 7.38
CA VAL A 165 7.84 -6.90 7.70
C VAL A 165 7.21 -7.58 6.48
N SER A 166 7.53 -7.15 5.26
CA SER A 166 6.91 -7.60 4.01
C SER A 166 7.06 -9.11 3.77
N THR A 167 6.12 -9.67 3.01
CA THR A 167 6.15 -11.05 2.53
C THR A 167 5.69 -11.14 1.08
N ARG A 168 6.09 -12.23 0.40
CA ARG A 168 5.67 -12.53 -0.97
C ARG A 168 5.62 -14.03 -1.21
N ARG A 169 4.68 -14.46 -2.08
CA ARG A 169 4.50 -15.87 -2.42
C ARG A 169 3.97 -16.01 -3.84
N LEU A 170 4.44 -17.05 -4.55
CA LEU A 170 3.81 -17.55 -5.75
C LEU A 170 2.83 -18.66 -5.36
N VAL A 171 1.62 -18.60 -5.89
CA VAL A 171 0.57 -19.61 -5.67
C VAL A 171 0.01 -20.04 -7.01
N ALA A 172 -0.36 -21.30 -7.14
CA ALA A 172 -0.99 -21.85 -8.33
C ALA A 172 -2.47 -22.09 -8.06
N VAL A 173 -3.31 -21.67 -8.99
CA VAL A 173 -4.73 -21.96 -9.05
C VAL A 173 -4.96 -22.86 -10.25
N ASN A 174 -5.43 -24.09 -10.03
CA ASN A 174 -5.70 -25.02 -11.13
C ASN A 174 -6.92 -24.56 -11.92
N PHE A 175 -6.91 -24.80 -13.22
CA PHE A 175 -8.12 -24.65 -14.03
C PHE A 175 -9.12 -25.71 -13.63
N GLY A 176 -10.38 -25.30 -13.48
CA GLY A 176 -11.49 -26.22 -13.35
C GLY A 176 -11.70 -26.95 -14.68
N SER A 177 -11.73 -28.26 -14.63
CA SER A 177 -12.18 -29.09 -15.74
C SER A 177 -13.70 -29.19 -15.77
#